data_572f9fade12a997005890f1700aa2567
#
_entry.id   572f9fade12a997005890f1700aa2567
#
_cell.length_a   1.000
_cell.length_b   1.000
_cell.length_c   1.000
_cell.angle_alpha   90.00
_cell.angle_beta   90.00
_cell.angle_gamma   90.00
#
_symmetry.space_group_name_H-M   'P 1'
#
loop_
_entity.id
_entity.type
_entity.pdbx_description
1 polymer ?
#
loop_
_entity_poly.entity_id
_entity_poly.type
_entity_poly.pdbx_seq_one_letter_code
_entity_poly.pdbx_strand_id
1 'polypeptide(L)'
;MSLKKFKTMDGNEAAAYISYAFTEVATIYPITPSSPMADHVDEWAAAGMKNIFGQPVKLMELQAESGACGAMHGALETGSLATTYTASQGLLLMIPNMYKIAGELLPCVFHVSARTVAAQSLNIFGDHSDVMACRQTGFAMLCEGNV
;
A
#
# COMPACT_ATOMS: atom_id res chain seq x y z
N MET A 1 20.89 -8.87 26.38
CA MET A 1 20.38 -9.47 25.14
C MET A 1 18.85 -9.36 25.17
N SER A 2 18.23 -8.60 24.29
CA SER A 2 16.78 -8.58 24.19
C SER A 2 16.32 -9.93 23.64
N LEU A 3 15.39 -10.59 24.34
CA LEU A 3 14.77 -11.82 23.84
C LEU A 3 14.02 -11.49 22.55
N LYS A 4 14.31 -12.24 21.49
CA LYS A 4 13.53 -12.15 20.23
C LYS A 4 12.07 -12.46 20.54
N LYS A 5 11.18 -11.57 20.15
CA LYS A 5 9.75 -11.79 20.26
C LYS A 5 9.25 -12.42 18.94
N PHE A 6 8.46 -13.46 19.06
CA PHE A 6 7.81 -14.12 17.93
C PHE A 6 6.31 -13.87 17.99
N LYS A 7 5.69 -13.63 16.85
CA LYS A 7 4.24 -13.48 16.68
C LYS A 7 3.81 -14.23 15.42
N THR A 8 2.70 -14.93 15.49
CA THR A 8 2.04 -15.49 14.32
C THR A 8 1.15 -14.41 13.71
N MET A 9 1.31 -14.15 12.42
CA MET A 9 0.53 -13.17 11.68
C MET A 9 0.45 -13.57 10.21
N ASP A 10 -0.51 -13.06 9.48
CA ASP A 10 -0.54 -13.23 8.04
C ASP A 10 0.35 -12.20 7.30
N GLY A 11 0.44 -12.35 5.97
CA GLY A 11 1.30 -11.47 5.16
C GLY A 11 0.80 -10.02 5.15
N ASN A 12 -0.50 -9.78 5.17
CA ASN A 12 -1.06 -8.43 5.21
C ASN A 12 -0.71 -7.73 6.53
N GLU A 13 -0.87 -8.43 7.67
CA GLU A 13 -0.52 -7.87 8.98
C GLU A 13 0.99 -7.57 9.05
N ALA A 14 1.83 -8.49 8.55
CA ALA A 14 3.28 -8.30 8.56
C ALA A 14 3.71 -7.10 7.69
N ALA A 15 3.19 -7.00 6.47
CA ALA A 15 3.46 -5.87 5.58
C ALA A 15 2.97 -4.54 6.19
N ALA A 16 1.75 -4.52 6.72
CA ALA A 16 1.19 -3.35 7.39
C ALA A 16 2.03 -2.91 8.59
N TYR A 17 2.51 -3.86 9.40
CA TYR A 17 3.32 -3.56 10.58
C TYR A 17 4.63 -2.84 10.25
N ILE A 18 5.32 -3.30 9.20
CA ILE A 18 6.56 -2.66 8.76
C ILE A 18 6.28 -1.34 8.05
N SER A 19 5.26 -1.30 7.18
CA SER A 19 4.89 -0.07 6.46
C SER A 19 4.50 1.04 7.43
N TYR A 20 3.78 0.72 8.52
CA TYR A 20 3.38 1.68 9.53
C TYR A 20 4.57 2.49 10.08
N ALA A 21 5.68 1.80 10.33
CA ALA A 21 6.86 2.44 10.90
C ALA A 21 7.42 3.57 10.01
N PHE A 22 7.30 3.43 8.69
CA PHE A 22 7.91 4.35 7.72
C PHE A 22 6.88 5.24 7.00
N THR A 23 5.61 5.21 7.40
CA THR A 23 4.52 5.94 6.75
C THR A 23 4.07 7.11 7.61
N GLU A 24 3.93 8.28 7.02
CA GLU A 24 3.28 9.45 7.63
C GLU A 24 1.82 9.55 7.15
N VAL A 25 1.58 9.31 5.86
CA VAL A 25 0.25 9.37 5.24
C VAL A 25 -0.02 8.08 4.47
N ALA A 26 -1.10 7.41 4.79
CA ALA A 26 -1.64 6.29 4.03
C ALA A 26 -2.93 6.71 3.34
N THR A 27 -3.04 6.47 2.04
CA THR A 27 -4.25 6.78 1.29
C THR A 27 -4.78 5.52 0.64
N ILE A 28 -6.07 5.26 0.82
CA ILE A 28 -6.66 4.00 0.38
C ILE A 28 -8.02 4.20 -0.31
N TYR A 29 -8.38 3.21 -1.10
CA TYR A 29 -9.75 2.81 -1.40
C TYR A 29 -9.81 1.29 -1.24
N PRO A 30 -10.69 0.75 -0.36
CA PRO A 30 -10.64 -0.65 0.03
C PRO A 30 -10.84 -1.61 -1.15
N ILE A 31 -9.99 -2.61 -1.24
CA ILE A 31 -10.09 -3.69 -2.23
C ILE A 31 -9.53 -5.01 -1.67
N THR A 32 -10.28 -6.10 -1.84
CA THR A 32 -9.84 -7.44 -1.45
C THR A 32 -8.71 -7.92 -2.37
N PRO A 33 -7.64 -8.55 -1.83
CA PRO A 33 -7.40 -8.94 -0.45
C PRO A 33 -6.51 -7.98 0.36
N SER A 34 -6.27 -6.75 -0.11
CA SER A 34 -5.34 -5.80 0.53
C SER A 34 -5.96 -4.97 1.66
N SER A 35 -7.30 -4.89 1.76
CA SER A 35 -8.00 -4.08 2.77
C SER A 35 -7.53 -4.33 4.21
N PRO A 36 -7.25 -5.57 4.66
CA PRO A 36 -6.77 -5.81 6.02
C PRO A 36 -5.48 -5.05 6.38
N MET A 37 -4.61 -4.73 5.41
CA MET A 37 -3.44 -3.90 5.68
C MET A 37 -3.85 -2.51 6.17
N ALA A 38 -4.82 -1.89 5.50
CA ALA A 38 -5.32 -0.58 5.87
C ALA A 38 -6.09 -0.61 7.20
N ASP A 39 -6.90 -1.67 7.42
CA ASP A 39 -7.64 -1.86 8.67
C ASP A 39 -6.69 -1.91 9.87
N HIS A 40 -5.59 -2.67 9.79
CA HIS A 40 -4.56 -2.69 10.83
C HIS A 40 -3.92 -1.32 11.06
N VAL A 41 -3.59 -0.62 9.99
CA VAL A 41 -2.99 0.73 10.10
C VAL A 41 -3.93 1.69 10.80
N ASP A 42 -5.23 1.65 10.48
CA ASP A 42 -6.24 2.49 11.12
C ASP A 42 -6.40 2.16 12.61
N GLU A 43 -6.51 0.87 12.94
CA GLU A 43 -6.58 0.40 14.34
C GLU A 43 -5.38 0.86 15.15
N TRP A 44 -4.16 0.70 14.64
CA TRP A 44 -2.94 1.10 15.34
C TRP A 44 -2.82 2.62 15.46
N ALA A 45 -3.23 3.37 14.44
CA ALA A 45 -3.26 4.83 14.50
C ALA A 45 -4.26 5.33 15.55
N ALA A 46 -5.47 4.74 15.57
CA ALA A 46 -6.49 5.05 16.58
C ALA A 46 -6.04 4.69 18.01
N ALA A 47 -5.25 3.62 18.16
CA ALA A 47 -4.64 3.24 19.44
C ALA A 47 -3.46 4.13 19.84
N GLY A 48 -3.06 5.10 19.01
CA GLY A 48 -1.96 6.02 19.29
C GLY A 48 -0.57 5.45 19.05
N MET A 49 -0.46 4.34 18.29
CA MET A 49 0.84 3.80 17.87
C MET A 49 1.59 4.87 17.07
N LYS A 50 2.88 5.00 17.32
CA LYS A 50 3.72 5.99 16.65
C LYS A 50 4.62 5.34 15.62
N ASN A 51 4.76 6.00 14.48
CA ASN A 51 5.77 5.70 13.47
C ASN A 51 7.17 6.15 13.95
N ILE A 52 8.19 5.95 13.12
CA ILE A 52 9.57 6.38 13.45
C ILE A 52 9.74 7.90 13.59
N PHE A 53 8.79 8.68 13.07
CA PHE A 53 8.77 10.15 13.18
C PHE A 53 8.08 10.64 14.47
N GLY A 54 7.59 9.72 15.31
CA GLY A 54 6.95 10.02 16.59
C GLY A 54 5.47 10.42 16.49
N GLN A 55 4.82 10.16 15.37
CA GLN A 55 3.42 10.51 15.09
C GLN A 55 2.61 9.26 14.69
N PRO A 56 1.30 9.21 14.95
CA PRO A 56 0.43 8.23 14.34
C PRO A 56 0.36 8.44 12.82
N VAL A 57 0.20 7.34 12.08
CA VAL A 57 -0.05 7.41 10.64
C VAL A 57 -1.40 8.10 10.39
N LYS A 58 -1.43 9.02 9.45
CA LYS A 58 -2.68 9.61 8.97
C LYS A 58 -3.23 8.78 7.84
N LEU A 59 -4.26 7.98 8.12
CA LEU A 59 -4.96 7.20 7.09
C LEU A 59 -6.14 7.99 6.54
N MET A 60 -6.29 7.99 5.22
CA MET A 60 -7.39 8.63 4.51
C MET A 60 -8.00 7.65 3.50
N GLU A 61 -9.29 7.41 3.63
CA GLU A 61 -10.07 6.67 2.64
C GLU A 61 -10.65 7.65 1.62
N LEU A 62 -10.48 7.35 0.34
CA LEU A 62 -10.95 8.16 -0.78
C LEU A 62 -12.12 7.47 -1.48
N GLN A 63 -12.58 8.05 -2.59
CA GLN A 63 -13.76 7.58 -3.32
C GLN A 63 -13.42 6.65 -4.50
N ALA A 64 -12.13 6.51 -4.82
CA ALA A 64 -11.62 5.61 -5.85
C ALA A 64 -10.11 5.45 -5.68
N GLU A 65 -9.55 4.38 -6.23
CA GLU A 65 -8.11 4.12 -6.16
C GLU A 65 -7.28 5.20 -6.89
N SER A 66 -7.78 5.71 -8.01
CA SER A 66 -7.15 6.84 -8.70
C SER A 66 -7.10 8.10 -7.82
N GLY A 67 -8.16 8.35 -7.06
CA GLY A 67 -8.22 9.44 -6.07
C GLY A 67 -7.25 9.20 -4.91
N ALA A 68 -7.17 7.97 -4.41
CA ALA A 68 -6.21 7.58 -3.37
C ALA A 68 -4.78 7.83 -3.83
N CYS A 69 -4.43 7.40 -5.05
CA CYS A 69 -3.10 7.64 -5.61
C CYS A 69 -2.82 9.13 -5.85
N GLY A 70 -3.82 9.89 -6.27
CA GLY A 70 -3.70 11.35 -6.42
C GLY A 70 -3.45 12.06 -5.09
N ALA A 71 -4.16 11.67 -4.03
CA ALA A 71 -3.95 12.21 -2.69
C ALA A 71 -2.55 11.84 -2.14
N MET A 72 -2.12 10.59 -2.37
CA MET A 72 -0.77 10.14 -2.04
C MET A 72 0.28 10.98 -2.77
N HIS A 73 0.13 11.19 -4.07
CA HIS A 73 1.03 12.03 -4.86
C HIS A 73 1.14 13.46 -4.28
N GLY A 74 0.00 14.07 -3.92
CA GLY A 74 0.00 15.37 -3.26
C GLY A 74 0.74 15.37 -1.92
N ALA A 75 0.62 14.31 -1.12
CA ALA A 75 1.38 14.17 0.13
C ALA A 75 2.88 14.05 -0.13
N LEU A 76 3.28 13.27 -1.13
CA LEU A 76 4.69 13.13 -1.54
C LEU A 76 5.29 14.46 -1.99
N GLU A 77 4.56 15.28 -2.76
CA GLU A 77 4.99 16.61 -3.19
C GLU A 77 5.26 17.56 -2.02
N THR A 78 4.60 17.36 -0.88
CA THR A 78 4.87 18.13 0.34
C THR A 78 6.00 17.58 1.19
N GLY A 79 6.65 16.49 0.75
CA GLY A 79 7.77 15.86 1.42
C GLY A 79 7.39 14.81 2.47
N SER A 80 6.12 14.43 2.58
CA SER A 80 5.70 13.33 3.47
C SER A 80 6.02 11.98 2.86
N LEU A 81 6.42 11.00 3.69
CA LEU A 81 6.47 9.61 3.27
C LEU A 81 5.04 9.04 3.24
N ALA A 82 4.59 8.70 2.04
CA ALA A 82 3.24 8.22 1.83
C ALA A 82 3.21 6.81 1.21
N THR A 83 2.15 6.07 1.53
CA THR A 83 1.94 4.71 1.03
C THR A 83 0.47 4.47 0.67
N THR A 84 0.22 3.41 -0.09
CA THR A 84 -1.12 2.89 -0.36
C THR A 84 -1.14 1.37 -0.32
N TYR A 85 -2.33 0.81 -0.08
CA TYR A 85 -2.58 -0.63 -0.04
C TYR A 85 -3.65 -0.95 -1.08
N THR A 86 -3.34 -1.80 -2.04
CA THR A 86 -4.23 -2.03 -3.18
C THR A 86 -4.07 -3.43 -3.79
N ALA A 87 -4.85 -3.74 -4.80
CA ALA A 87 -4.81 -4.98 -5.55
C ALA A 87 -5.49 -4.81 -6.92
N SER A 88 -5.17 -5.67 -7.88
CA SER A 88 -5.94 -5.89 -9.11
C SER A 88 -6.32 -4.60 -9.86
N GLN A 89 -7.59 -4.42 -10.17
CA GLN A 89 -8.10 -3.24 -10.87
C GLN A 89 -7.78 -1.94 -10.15
N GLY A 90 -7.72 -1.96 -8.81
CA GLY A 90 -7.33 -0.79 -8.01
C GLY A 90 -5.93 -0.30 -8.36
N LEU A 91 -4.97 -1.23 -8.45
CA LEU A 91 -3.61 -0.91 -8.89
C LEU A 91 -3.60 -0.37 -10.34
N LEU A 92 -4.38 -0.96 -11.25
CA LEU A 92 -4.46 -0.49 -12.63
C LEU A 92 -5.00 0.94 -12.73
N LEU A 93 -5.94 1.33 -11.88
CA LEU A 93 -6.46 2.70 -11.81
C LEU A 93 -5.43 3.72 -11.30
N MET A 94 -4.36 3.26 -10.67
CA MET A 94 -3.26 4.10 -10.18
C MET A 94 -2.16 4.34 -11.22
N ILE A 95 -2.11 3.58 -12.31
CA ILE A 95 -1.04 3.60 -13.33
C ILE A 95 -0.70 5.01 -13.81
N PRO A 96 -1.65 5.89 -14.16
CA PRO A 96 -1.31 7.25 -14.61
C PRO A 96 -0.51 8.05 -13.57
N ASN A 97 -0.88 7.93 -12.30
CA ASN A 97 -0.16 8.59 -11.22
C ASN A 97 1.19 7.92 -10.91
N MET A 98 1.29 6.60 -11.08
CA MET A 98 2.56 5.89 -10.93
C MET A 98 3.61 6.43 -11.91
N TYR A 99 3.27 6.62 -13.18
CA TYR A 99 4.18 7.24 -14.16
C TYR A 99 4.66 8.62 -13.69
N LYS A 100 3.75 9.42 -13.14
CA LYS A 100 4.06 10.77 -12.68
C LYS A 100 4.99 10.74 -11.47
N ILE A 101 4.63 9.98 -10.46
CA ILE A 101 5.43 9.82 -9.23
C ILE A 101 6.84 9.30 -9.56
N ALA A 102 6.95 8.30 -10.44
CA ALA A 102 8.24 7.77 -10.87
C ALA A 102 9.06 8.80 -11.65
N GLY A 103 8.43 9.56 -12.54
CA GLY A 103 9.08 10.62 -13.33
C GLY A 103 9.59 11.78 -12.46
N GLU A 104 8.92 12.06 -11.37
CA GLU A 104 9.29 13.09 -10.39
C GLU A 104 10.26 12.57 -9.31
N LEU A 105 10.60 11.26 -9.34
CA LEU A 105 11.50 10.60 -8.38
C LEU A 105 11.04 10.73 -6.92
N LEU A 106 9.74 10.73 -6.69
CA LEU A 106 9.15 10.83 -5.35
C LEU A 106 9.21 9.47 -4.63
N PRO A 107 9.72 9.41 -3.38
CA PRO A 107 9.88 8.16 -2.65
C PRO A 107 8.56 7.67 -2.06
N CYS A 108 8.06 6.53 -2.50
CA CYS A 108 6.87 5.90 -1.94
C CYS A 108 6.87 4.38 -2.10
N VAL A 109 5.98 3.72 -1.39
CA VAL A 109 5.76 2.28 -1.51
C VAL A 109 4.27 2.01 -1.75
N PHE A 110 3.99 1.20 -2.76
CA PHE A 110 2.68 0.58 -2.98
C PHE A 110 2.73 -0.84 -2.44
N HIS A 111 1.91 -1.15 -1.45
CA HIS A 111 1.77 -2.51 -0.94
C HIS A 111 0.63 -3.20 -1.69
N VAL A 112 0.97 -4.25 -2.40
CA VAL A 112 0.03 -4.93 -3.30
C VAL A 112 -0.16 -6.37 -2.87
N SER A 113 -1.36 -6.72 -2.41
CA SER A 113 -1.76 -8.11 -2.29
C SER A 113 -2.21 -8.59 -3.66
N ALA A 114 -1.25 -9.04 -4.47
CA ALA A 114 -1.42 -9.30 -5.90
C ALA A 114 -2.59 -10.25 -6.16
N ARG A 115 -3.51 -9.80 -7.00
CA ARG A 115 -4.76 -10.51 -7.35
C ARG A 115 -4.96 -10.46 -8.85
N THR A 116 -5.50 -11.56 -9.41
CA THR A 116 -5.82 -11.62 -10.83
C THR A 116 -6.71 -10.45 -11.26
N VAL A 117 -6.42 -9.91 -12.43
CA VAL A 117 -7.28 -8.89 -13.05
C VAL A 117 -8.52 -9.57 -13.61
N ALA A 118 -9.69 -9.18 -13.12
CA ALA A 118 -10.96 -9.75 -13.57
C ALA A 118 -11.22 -9.39 -15.04
N ALA A 119 -11.41 -10.41 -15.88
CA ALA A 119 -11.68 -10.25 -17.29
C ALA A 119 -13.13 -10.61 -17.66
N GLN A 120 -13.64 -11.72 -17.11
CA GLN A 120 -15.00 -12.21 -17.40
C GLN A 120 -15.90 -12.21 -16.17
N SER A 121 -15.33 -12.40 -15.00
CA SER A 121 -16.03 -12.42 -13.73
C SER A 121 -15.11 -12.00 -12.61
N LEU A 122 -15.71 -11.69 -11.45
CA LEU A 122 -14.93 -11.43 -10.24
C LEU A 122 -14.06 -12.66 -9.89
N ASN A 123 -12.78 -12.40 -9.67
CA ASN A 123 -11.83 -13.39 -9.23
C ASN A 123 -10.94 -12.76 -8.13
N ILE A 124 -10.81 -13.45 -6.99
CA ILE A 124 -10.05 -12.98 -5.83
C ILE A 124 -8.77 -13.78 -5.58
N PHE A 125 -8.45 -14.74 -6.44
CA PHE A 125 -7.27 -15.57 -6.26
C PHE A 125 -5.98 -14.80 -6.54
N GLY A 126 -4.92 -15.18 -5.83
CA GLY A 126 -3.59 -14.64 -6.01
C GLY A 126 -3.07 -14.87 -7.42
N ASP A 127 -2.60 -13.81 -8.05
CA ASP A 127 -2.02 -13.81 -9.39
C ASP A 127 -1.21 -12.51 -9.54
N HIS A 128 -0.27 -12.47 -10.44
CA HIS A 128 0.61 -11.32 -10.65
C HIS A 128 0.28 -10.52 -11.92
N SER A 129 -0.87 -10.73 -12.55
CA SER A 129 -1.27 -9.98 -13.73
C SER A 129 -1.42 -8.48 -13.48
N ASP A 130 -1.86 -8.09 -12.29
CA ASP A 130 -1.98 -6.69 -11.89
C ASP A 130 -0.62 -5.98 -11.78
N VAL A 131 0.33 -6.54 -11.05
CA VAL A 131 1.68 -5.96 -10.92
C VAL A 131 2.44 -6.00 -12.24
N MET A 132 2.25 -7.04 -13.04
CA MET A 132 2.86 -7.13 -14.37
C MET A 132 2.32 -6.08 -15.34
N ALA A 133 1.06 -5.65 -15.19
CA ALA A 133 0.51 -4.53 -15.96
C ALA A 133 1.20 -3.20 -15.62
N CYS A 134 1.77 -3.07 -14.42
CA CYS A 134 2.45 -1.87 -13.95
C CYS A 134 3.96 -1.84 -14.24
N ARG A 135 4.54 -2.89 -14.82
CA ARG A 135 6.00 -3.06 -14.99
C ARG A 135 6.70 -1.95 -15.77
N GLN A 136 5.95 -1.15 -16.55
CA GLN A 136 6.50 -0.07 -17.37
C GLN A 136 6.38 1.32 -16.73
N THR A 137 5.81 1.41 -15.53
CA THR A 137 5.54 2.70 -14.88
C THR A 137 6.78 3.40 -14.32
N GLY A 138 7.90 2.69 -14.23
CA GLY A 138 9.13 3.19 -13.62
C GLY A 138 9.31 2.79 -12.15
N PHE A 139 8.33 2.14 -11.54
CA PHE A 139 8.43 1.58 -10.19
C PHE A 139 9.32 0.33 -10.18
N ALA A 140 10.16 0.21 -9.16
CA ALA A 140 10.78 -1.06 -8.83
C ALA A 140 9.74 -2.04 -8.30
N MET A 141 9.92 -3.31 -8.59
CA MET A 141 9.00 -4.37 -8.16
C MET A 141 9.75 -5.35 -7.26
N LEU A 142 9.28 -5.51 -6.03
CA LEU A 142 9.75 -6.51 -5.07
C LEU A 142 8.62 -7.52 -4.85
N CYS A 143 8.95 -8.81 -4.95
CA CYS A 143 7.98 -9.90 -4.78
C CYS A 143 8.43 -10.78 -3.62
N GLU A 144 7.68 -10.76 -2.54
CA GLU A 144 7.94 -11.58 -1.36
C GLU A 144 7.23 -12.94 -1.48
N GLY A 145 7.94 -14.01 -1.18
CA GLY A 145 7.38 -15.36 -1.13
C GLY A 145 7.03 -15.83 0.29
N ASN A 146 7.51 -15.11 1.29
CA ASN A 146 7.21 -15.32 2.72
C ASN A 146 7.56 -14.06 3.52
N VAL A 147 7.21 -14.07 4.78
CA VAL A 147 7.48 -12.98 5.73
C VAL A 147 8.88 -13.13 6.33
#